data_75f33f8de653587ca052a62267a1c8a0
#
_entry.id   75f33f8de653587ca052a62267a1c8a0
#
_cell.length_a   1.000
_cell.length_b   1.000
_cell.length_c   1.000
_cell.angle_alpha   90.00
_cell.angle_beta   90.00
_cell.angle_gamma   90.00
#
_symmetry.space_group_name_H-M   'P 1'
#
loop_
_entity.id
_entity.type
_entity.pdbx_description
1 polymer ?
#
loop_
_entity_poly.entity_id
_entity_poly.type
_entity_poly.pdbx_seq_one_letter_code
_entity_poly.pdbx_strand_id
1 'polypeptide(L)'
;MHSINFRFISRILGMMCFVEGGMMLSVLMAALLYQESPTPWIATIGVFFFVGALLLHQGRKLHKKRASRREGMLAVTSVWLLLSAIGMLPFLLTGALTSPLDAFFETISGFTTTGATVFTKVEGLPHSVHLWRSFTQWQGGVGIVVFTVALLPIFGGGASQIYNAETTGITHDRFLPRISDVAKRLWAIYLAETFVLIILLWVGPMNLFDAVCHALTCISTGGYSTRDASIAAFDSIYTEYILALFMYIGGLNLTLVYFAVTGKPMRLFKDEETRFFTIFILGATVITTIWISLQGEYPTLEGNIRHALFEVVTLGSSTGYSTAEITLWGPFFWMIALLLMFVNGCAGSTSGGLKASRFLVLIKNLYNEFKKQIHPHLLTPVLMNGRQLSVSVVHQILAFCVLYVALIFVGAMLLMLDNNGFVSSISIACSAVSNSGPGIGEYANSVAGAGGFSKGLLCFLMLAGRLEVFTVIGILTPHFWKR
;
A
#
# COMPACT_ATOMS: atom_id res chain seq x y z
N MET A 1 24.48 -23.77 -8.70
CA MET A 1 23.37 -22.99 -8.11
C MET A 1 23.11 -23.49 -6.71
N HIS A 2 22.95 -22.59 -5.71
CA HIS A 2 22.76 -23.00 -4.31
C HIS A 2 21.30 -23.38 -4.02
N SER A 3 21.11 -24.44 -3.23
CA SER A 3 19.79 -24.81 -2.66
C SER A 3 19.27 -23.67 -1.79
N ILE A 4 17.94 -23.44 -1.82
CA ILE A 4 17.26 -22.43 -0.98
C ILE A 4 17.54 -22.73 0.49
N ASN A 5 17.98 -21.72 1.23
CA ASN A 5 18.29 -21.86 2.66
C ASN A 5 17.03 -21.56 3.51
N PHE A 6 16.22 -22.60 3.73
CA PHE A 6 15.01 -22.47 4.56
C PHE A 6 15.29 -22.04 5.99
N ARG A 7 16.49 -22.32 6.54
CA ARG A 7 16.86 -21.86 7.89
C ARG A 7 16.99 -20.34 7.98
N PHE A 8 17.47 -19.70 6.89
CA PHE A 8 17.52 -18.24 6.78
C PHE A 8 16.10 -17.65 6.79
N ILE A 9 15.19 -18.23 6.00
CA ILE A 9 13.79 -17.82 5.91
C ILE A 9 13.11 -17.97 7.26
N SER A 10 13.23 -19.15 7.92
CA SER A 10 12.65 -19.38 9.24
C SER A 10 13.13 -18.39 10.29
N ARG A 11 14.41 -17.99 10.23
CA ARG A 11 14.95 -16.99 11.14
C ARG A 11 14.31 -15.61 10.96
N ILE A 12 14.10 -15.18 9.70
CA ILE A 12 13.42 -13.91 9.40
C ILE A 12 11.97 -13.97 9.87
N LEU A 13 11.23 -15.02 9.50
CA LEU A 13 9.85 -15.22 9.91
C LEU A 13 9.70 -15.20 11.44
N GLY A 14 10.60 -15.90 12.14
CA GLY A 14 10.58 -15.94 13.61
C GLY A 14 10.82 -14.55 14.23
N MET A 15 11.77 -13.78 13.72
CA MET A 15 12.01 -12.40 14.20
C MET A 15 10.79 -11.51 13.95
N MET A 16 10.15 -11.63 12.78
CA MET A 16 8.97 -10.84 12.45
C MET A 16 7.77 -11.17 13.36
N CYS A 17 7.58 -12.45 13.72
CA CYS A 17 6.56 -12.84 14.69
C CYS A 17 6.79 -12.19 16.07
N PHE A 18 8.05 -12.10 16.55
CA PHE A 18 8.36 -11.42 17.81
C PHE A 18 8.07 -9.93 17.76
N VAL A 19 8.42 -9.30 16.65
CA VAL A 19 8.15 -7.88 16.43
C VAL A 19 6.65 -7.62 16.44
N GLU A 20 5.91 -8.42 15.69
CA GLU A 20 4.45 -8.27 15.57
C GLU A 20 3.74 -8.50 16.90
N GLY A 21 4.11 -9.57 17.62
CA GLY A 21 3.61 -9.82 18.97
C GLY A 21 3.93 -8.68 19.94
N GLY A 22 5.12 -8.05 19.82
CA GLY A 22 5.48 -6.86 20.60
C GLY A 22 4.65 -5.63 20.26
N MET A 23 4.38 -5.38 18.98
CA MET A 23 3.54 -4.25 18.56
C MET A 23 2.07 -4.45 18.95
N MET A 24 1.58 -5.67 18.94
CA MET A 24 0.22 -6.00 19.40
C MET A 24 -0.01 -5.72 20.90
N LEU A 25 1.05 -5.57 21.71
CA LEU A 25 0.93 -5.13 23.10
C LEU A 25 0.28 -3.76 23.23
N SER A 26 0.48 -2.87 22.26
CA SER A 26 -0.18 -1.55 22.25
C SER A 26 -1.70 -1.68 22.05
N VAL A 27 -2.13 -2.64 21.25
CA VAL A 27 -3.55 -2.94 21.04
C VAL A 27 -4.17 -3.60 22.28
N LEU A 28 -3.41 -4.50 22.96
CA LEU A 28 -3.81 -5.05 24.24
C LEU A 28 -3.98 -3.94 25.30
N MET A 29 -3.07 -2.97 25.34
CA MET A 29 -3.23 -1.82 26.25
C MET A 29 -4.49 -1.01 25.94
N ALA A 30 -4.81 -0.78 24.66
CA ALA A 30 -6.06 -0.14 24.28
C ALA A 30 -7.29 -0.95 24.73
N ALA A 31 -7.29 -2.27 24.54
CA ALA A 31 -8.37 -3.15 25.02
C ALA A 31 -8.60 -2.98 26.55
N LEU A 32 -7.51 -2.91 27.32
CA LEU A 32 -7.59 -2.70 28.76
C LEU A 32 -8.12 -1.30 29.12
N LEU A 33 -7.68 -0.25 28.42
CA LEU A 33 -8.12 1.12 28.64
C LEU A 33 -9.61 1.30 28.36
N TYR A 34 -10.13 0.65 27.32
CA TYR A 34 -11.55 0.70 26.94
C TYR A 34 -12.39 -0.40 27.61
N GLN A 35 -11.82 -1.15 28.58
CA GLN A 35 -12.49 -2.21 29.34
C GLN A 35 -13.05 -3.33 28.43
N GLU A 36 -12.39 -3.60 27.31
CA GLU A 36 -12.71 -4.69 26.40
C GLU A 36 -12.00 -5.97 26.84
N SER A 37 -12.46 -7.14 26.34
CA SER A 37 -11.84 -8.42 26.67
C SER A 37 -10.39 -8.50 26.21
N PRO A 38 -9.41 -8.72 27.10
CA PRO A 38 -8.00 -8.87 26.73
C PRO A 38 -7.66 -10.25 26.17
N THR A 39 -8.51 -11.23 26.36
CA THR A 39 -8.24 -12.64 26.01
C THR A 39 -7.88 -12.87 24.55
N PRO A 40 -8.58 -12.29 23.53
CA PRO A 40 -8.22 -12.44 22.12
C PRO A 40 -6.81 -11.95 21.82
N TRP A 41 -6.40 -10.85 22.44
CA TRP A 41 -5.09 -10.21 22.24
C TRP A 41 -3.98 -11.02 22.89
N ILE A 42 -4.15 -11.46 24.14
CA ILE A 42 -3.19 -12.30 24.86
C ILE A 42 -2.99 -13.63 24.13
N ALA A 43 -4.06 -14.27 23.67
CA ALA A 43 -3.99 -15.51 22.92
C ALA A 43 -3.21 -15.34 21.61
N THR A 44 -3.49 -14.27 20.84
CA THR A 44 -2.81 -14.02 19.57
C THR A 44 -1.33 -13.66 19.77
N ILE A 45 -0.99 -12.83 20.78
CA ILE A 45 0.40 -12.54 21.16
C ILE A 45 1.13 -13.83 21.53
N GLY A 46 0.47 -14.72 22.30
CA GLY A 46 1.01 -16.05 22.64
C GLY A 46 1.32 -16.88 21.41
N VAL A 47 0.42 -16.91 20.41
CA VAL A 47 0.64 -17.60 19.12
C VAL A 47 1.83 -17.00 18.37
N PHE A 48 1.92 -15.66 18.27
CA PHE A 48 3.06 -15.00 17.63
C PHE A 48 4.39 -15.37 18.28
N PHE A 49 4.47 -15.33 19.61
CA PHE A 49 5.71 -15.67 20.33
C PHE A 49 6.03 -17.17 20.24
N PHE A 50 5.03 -18.03 20.31
CA PHE A 50 5.22 -19.49 20.17
C PHE A 50 5.74 -19.86 18.78
N VAL A 51 5.06 -19.41 17.72
CA VAL A 51 5.47 -19.64 16.33
C VAL A 51 6.84 -19.00 16.07
N GLY A 52 7.05 -17.78 16.58
CA GLY A 52 8.33 -17.09 16.50
C GLY A 52 9.48 -17.87 17.13
N ALA A 53 9.29 -18.41 18.33
CA ALA A 53 10.28 -19.22 19.03
C ALA A 53 10.61 -20.51 18.25
N LEU A 54 9.58 -21.19 17.74
CA LEU A 54 9.72 -22.41 16.94
C LEU A 54 10.56 -22.14 15.68
N LEU A 55 10.24 -21.08 14.94
CA LEU A 55 10.92 -20.70 13.72
C LEU A 55 12.37 -20.25 14.00
N LEU A 56 12.62 -19.51 15.07
CA LEU A 56 13.97 -19.14 15.49
C LEU A 56 14.80 -20.35 15.89
N HIS A 57 14.19 -21.34 16.56
CA HIS A 57 14.84 -22.59 16.91
C HIS A 57 15.30 -23.35 15.66
N GLN A 58 14.43 -23.48 14.65
CA GLN A 58 14.78 -24.07 13.35
C GLN A 58 15.89 -23.31 12.62
N GLY A 59 15.93 -21.99 12.79
CA GLY A 59 16.93 -21.09 12.19
C GLY A 59 18.28 -20.99 12.93
N ARG A 60 18.47 -21.66 14.07
CA ARG A 60 19.67 -21.49 14.95
C ARG A 60 20.99 -21.83 14.27
N LYS A 61 21.07 -22.88 13.46
CA LYS A 61 22.31 -23.35 12.82
C LYS A 61 22.52 -22.67 11.46
N LEU A 62 22.54 -21.33 11.44
CA LEU A 62 22.77 -20.57 10.22
C LEU A 62 24.28 -20.45 9.97
N HIS A 63 24.80 -21.07 8.91
CA HIS A 63 26.14 -20.77 8.39
C HIS A 63 26.06 -19.42 7.66
N LYS A 64 26.98 -18.50 7.96
CA LYS A 64 27.09 -17.14 7.40
C LYS A 64 27.24 -17.18 5.87
N LYS A 65 26.16 -17.39 5.12
CA LYS A 65 26.11 -17.20 3.67
C LYS A 65 25.26 -15.95 3.38
N ARG A 66 25.69 -15.17 2.40
CA ARG A 66 24.89 -14.05 1.86
C ARG A 66 23.60 -14.64 1.30
N ALA A 67 22.44 -14.07 1.67
CA ALA A 67 21.14 -14.47 1.14
C ALA A 67 21.11 -14.27 -0.38
N SER A 68 20.51 -15.20 -1.10
CA SER A 68 20.27 -15.06 -2.54
C SER A 68 19.01 -14.24 -2.81
N ARG A 69 18.87 -13.69 -4.02
CA ARG A 69 17.65 -12.97 -4.43
C ARG A 69 16.40 -13.84 -4.31
N ARG A 70 16.50 -15.15 -4.61
CA ARG A 70 15.39 -16.12 -4.47
C ARG A 70 14.95 -16.27 -3.03
N GLU A 71 15.90 -16.37 -2.08
CA GLU A 71 15.62 -16.46 -0.65
C GLU A 71 14.96 -15.19 -0.12
N GLY A 72 15.38 -14.02 -0.60
CA GLY A 72 14.74 -12.74 -0.29
C GLY A 72 13.27 -12.69 -0.73
N MET A 73 12.99 -13.02 -2.00
CA MET A 73 11.62 -13.05 -2.53
C MET A 73 10.71 -14.01 -1.74
N LEU A 74 11.19 -15.23 -1.46
CA LEU A 74 10.42 -16.23 -0.72
C LEU A 74 10.22 -15.79 0.75
N ALA A 75 11.24 -15.23 1.39
CA ALA A 75 11.15 -14.74 2.77
C ALA A 75 10.09 -13.64 2.89
N VAL A 76 10.13 -12.64 2.03
CA VAL A 76 9.17 -11.52 2.04
C VAL A 76 7.75 -12.03 1.85
N THR A 77 7.49 -12.80 0.80
CA THR A 77 6.14 -13.35 0.54
C THR A 77 5.64 -14.20 1.71
N SER A 78 6.52 -15.04 2.29
CA SER A 78 6.16 -15.88 3.43
C SER A 78 5.88 -15.07 4.70
N VAL A 79 6.59 -13.95 4.93
CA VAL A 79 6.31 -13.02 6.05
C VAL A 79 4.89 -12.47 5.95
N TRP A 80 4.52 -11.93 4.79
CA TRP A 80 3.18 -11.37 4.58
C TRP A 80 2.07 -12.39 4.81
N LEU A 81 2.23 -13.59 4.25
CA LEU A 81 1.26 -14.68 4.44
C LEU A 81 1.17 -15.14 5.89
N LEU A 82 2.31 -15.32 6.57
CA LEU A 82 2.34 -15.78 7.96
C LEU A 82 1.73 -14.76 8.91
N LEU A 83 2.12 -13.48 8.79
CA LEU A 83 1.59 -12.42 9.65
C LEU A 83 0.09 -12.22 9.42
N SER A 84 -0.37 -12.31 8.16
CA SER A 84 -1.81 -12.24 7.87
C SER A 84 -2.57 -13.44 8.43
N ALA A 85 -2.00 -14.65 8.37
CA ALA A 85 -2.62 -15.87 8.91
C ALA A 85 -2.71 -15.87 10.44
N ILE A 86 -1.75 -15.29 11.16
CA ILE A 86 -1.84 -15.16 12.62
C ILE A 86 -2.64 -13.91 12.99
N GLY A 87 -2.44 -12.79 12.27
CA GLY A 87 -3.11 -11.53 12.53
C GLY A 87 -4.63 -11.54 12.29
N MET A 88 -5.17 -12.57 11.64
CA MET A 88 -6.62 -12.76 11.51
C MET A 88 -7.29 -13.26 12.81
N LEU A 89 -6.51 -13.85 13.73
CA LEU A 89 -7.04 -14.46 14.95
C LEU A 89 -7.83 -13.48 15.85
N PRO A 90 -7.40 -12.23 16.06
CA PRO A 90 -8.19 -11.28 16.83
C PRO A 90 -9.61 -11.08 16.30
N PHE A 91 -9.80 -11.02 14.97
CA PHE A 91 -11.13 -10.85 14.38
C PHE A 91 -12.05 -12.04 14.67
N LEU A 92 -11.49 -13.26 14.65
CA LEU A 92 -12.24 -14.49 14.97
C LEU A 92 -12.52 -14.61 16.47
N LEU A 93 -11.51 -14.34 17.31
CA LEU A 93 -11.61 -14.52 18.76
C LEU A 93 -12.46 -13.44 19.44
N THR A 94 -12.54 -12.23 18.87
CA THR A 94 -13.47 -11.18 19.33
C THR A 94 -14.88 -11.40 18.83
N GLY A 95 -15.09 -12.29 17.86
CA GLY A 95 -16.38 -12.49 17.20
C GLY A 95 -16.75 -11.37 16.21
N ALA A 96 -15.81 -10.45 15.90
CA ALA A 96 -16.03 -9.39 14.90
C ALA A 96 -16.27 -9.96 13.49
N LEU A 97 -15.61 -11.07 13.17
CA LEU A 97 -15.82 -11.86 11.96
C LEU A 97 -15.95 -13.35 12.33
N THR A 98 -16.88 -14.05 11.69
CA THR A 98 -17.12 -15.47 11.93
C THR A 98 -16.43 -16.37 10.89
N SER A 99 -16.22 -15.86 9.68
CA SER A 99 -15.58 -16.57 8.59
C SER A 99 -14.06 -16.43 8.64
N PRO A 100 -13.28 -17.53 8.66
CA PRO A 100 -11.83 -17.47 8.56
C PRO A 100 -11.32 -16.79 7.29
N LEU A 101 -12.04 -16.97 6.16
CA LEU A 101 -11.68 -16.31 4.89
C LEU A 101 -11.86 -14.80 4.97
N ASP A 102 -12.95 -14.34 5.60
CA ASP A 102 -13.21 -12.91 5.77
C ASP A 102 -12.18 -12.27 6.72
N ALA A 103 -11.84 -12.95 7.82
CA ALA A 103 -10.80 -12.51 8.75
C ALA A 103 -9.41 -12.45 8.09
N PHE A 104 -9.07 -13.43 7.24
CA PHE A 104 -7.84 -13.42 6.47
C PHE A 104 -7.85 -12.30 5.43
N PHE A 105 -8.97 -12.08 4.72
CA PHE A 105 -9.15 -10.99 3.77
C PHE A 105 -8.91 -9.63 4.42
N GLU A 106 -9.57 -9.36 5.55
CA GLU A 106 -9.44 -8.09 6.28
C GLU A 106 -7.99 -7.84 6.73
N THR A 107 -7.32 -8.90 7.21
CA THR A 107 -5.94 -8.81 7.67
C THR A 107 -4.96 -8.58 6.51
N ILE A 108 -5.12 -9.32 5.39
CA ILE A 108 -4.24 -9.14 4.24
C ILE A 108 -4.46 -7.79 3.57
N SER A 109 -5.72 -7.33 3.49
CA SER A 109 -6.06 -5.99 3.03
C SER A 109 -5.43 -4.91 3.93
N GLY A 110 -5.44 -5.13 5.24
CA GLY A 110 -4.75 -4.27 6.21
C GLY A 110 -3.25 -4.21 5.94
N PHE A 111 -2.53 -5.33 6.01
CA PHE A 111 -1.09 -5.36 5.81
C PHE A 111 -0.66 -4.89 4.41
N THR A 112 -1.39 -5.22 3.35
CA THR A 112 -1.09 -4.72 2.00
C THR A 112 -1.46 -3.25 1.80
N THR A 113 -2.00 -2.59 2.82
CA THR A 113 -2.50 -1.20 2.76
C THR A 113 -3.52 -0.98 1.64
N THR A 114 -4.29 -2.02 1.30
CA THR A 114 -5.30 -1.93 0.25
C THR A 114 -6.52 -1.15 0.74
N GLY A 115 -7.00 -1.43 1.96
CA GLY A 115 -8.18 -0.75 2.51
C GLY A 115 -9.52 -1.32 2.09
N ALA A 116 -9.56 -2.34 1.23
CA ALA A 116 -10.79 -3.07 0.94
C ALA A 116 -11.25 -3.82 2.20
N THR A 117 -12.54 -3.76 2.53
CA THR A 117 -13.08 -4.33 3.77
C THR A 117 -14.22 -5.31 3.50
N VAL A 118 -14.32 -6.33 4.32
CA VAL A 118 -15.48 -7.24 4.38
C VAL A 118 -16.52 -6.80 5.42
N PHE A 119 -16.23 -5.77 6.22
CA PHE A 119 -17.22 -5.21 7.12
C PHE A 119 -18.23 -4.38 6.34
N THR A 120 -19.51 -4.62 6.58
CA THR A 120 -20.62 -3.79 6.09
C THR A 120 -20.92 -2.62 7.03
N LYS A 121 -20.61 -2.80 8.31
CA LYS A 121 -20.70 -1.80 9.36
C LYS A 121 -19.45 -1.89 10.23
N VAL A 122 -18.77 -0.79 10.38
CA VAL A 122 -17.58 -0.68 11.25
C VAL A 122 -17.92 0.03 12.56
N GLU A 123 -18.89 0.93 12.56
CA GLU A 123 -19.38 1.57 13.77
C GLU A 123 -19.97 0.54 14.71
N GLY A 124 -19.51 0.52 15.95
CA GLY A 124 -19.89 -0.50 16.93
C GLY A 124 -18.89 -1.65 17.09
N LEU A 125 -17.83 -1.71 16.27
CA LEU A 125 -16.71 -2.61 16.55
C LEU A 125 -15.95 -2.15 17.81
N PRO A 126 -15.35 -3.06 18.59
CA PRO A 126 -14.47 -2.71 19.70
C PRO A 126 -13.33 -1.78 19.28
N HIS A 127 -12.94 -0.84 20.15
CA HIS A 127 -11.83 0.08 19.90
C HIS A 127 -10.51 -0.67 19.59
N SER A 128 -10.26 -1.76 20.29
CA SER A 128 -9.09 -2.59 20.04
C SER A 128 -9.09 -3.20 18.64
N VAL A 129 -10.25 -3.57 18.09
CA VAL A 129 -10.38 -4.09 16.71
C VAL A 129 -10.09 -2.98 15.70
N HIS A 130 -10.64 -1.77 15.91
CA HIS A 130 -10.32 -0.61 15.06
C HIS A 130 -8.84 -0.26 15.08
N LEU A 131 -8.24 -0.25 16.28
CA LEU A 131 -6.82 0.04 16.41
C LEU A 131 -5.97 -1.03 15.71
N TRP A 132 -6.36 -2.32 15.82
CA TRP A 132 -5.66 -3.40 15.11
C TRP A 132 -5.73 -3.23 13.59
N ARG A 133 -6.93 -2.96 13.03
CA ARG A 133 -7.11 -2.65 11.62
C ARG A 133 -6.19 -1.51 11.17
N SER A 134 -6.15 -0.42 11.93
CA SER A 134 -5.30 0.74 11.64
C SER A 134 -3.81 0.43 11.77
N PHE A 135 -3.42 -0.38 12.76
CA PHE A 135 -2.03 -0.81 12.94
C PHE A 135 -1.54 -1.72 11.82
N THR A 136 -2.35 -2.66 11.35
CA THR A 136 -1.95 -3.51 10.20
C THR A 136 -1.63 -2.67 8.97
N GLN A 137 -2.42 -1.62 8.69
CA GLN A 137 -2.12 -0.69 7.59
C GLN A 137 -0.86 0.13 7.85
N TRP A 138 -0.71 0.67 9.04
CA TRP A 138 0.45 1.48 9.38
C TRP A 138 1.77 0.71 9.27
N GLN A 139 1.79 -0.53 9.73
CA GLN A 139 2.93 -1.44 9.57
C GLN A 139 3.19 -1.78 8.11
N GLY A 140 2.12 -2.04 7.35
CA GLY A 140 2.19 -2.33 5.93
C GLY A 140 2.70 -1.16 5.09
N GLY A 141 2.43 0.09 5.50
CA GLY A 141 2.79 1.30 4.76
C GLY A 141 4.29 1.50 4.60
N VAL A 142 5.07 1.34 5.66
CA VAL A 142 6.55 1.43 5.58
C VAL A 142 7.16 0.16 5.00
N GLY A 143 6.36 -0.87 4.87
CA GLY A 143 6.82 -2.20 4.52
C GLY A 143 7.48 -2.89 5.72
N ILE A 144 7.02 -4.06 6.04
CA ILE A 144 7.61 -4.97 7.03
C ILE A 144 9.13 -5.10 6.81
N VAL A 145 9.61 -4.87 5.61
CA VAL A 145 10.99 -5.01 5.19
C VAL A 145 11.87 -3.81 5.54
N VAL A 146 11.38 -2.59 5.46
CA VAL A 146 12.14 -1.43 5.98
C VAL A 146 12.35 -1.60 7.48
N PHE A 147 11.37 -2.12 8.17
CA PHE A 147 11.46 -2.49 9.57
C PHE A 147 12.50 -3.61 9.80
N THR A 148 12.44 -4.69 9.01
CA THR A 148 13.41 -5.79 9.04
C THR A 148 14.82 -5.30 8.74
N VAL A 149 15.00 -4.42 7.74
CA VAL A 149 16.30 -3.85 7.39
C VAL A 149 16.86 -2.95 8.49
N ALA A 150 16.01 -2.21 9.21
CA ALA A 150 16.43 -1.40 10.35
C ALA A 150 16.92 -2.27 11.52
N LEU A 151 16.35 -3.46 11.71
CA LEU A 151 16.70 -4.40 12.78
C LEU A 151 17.83 -5.37 12.40
N LEU A 152 18.01 -5.71 11.13
CA LEU A 152 19.00 -6.69 10.68
C LEU A 152 20.47 -6.36 11.03
N PRO A 153 20.93 -5.09 11.13
CA PRO A 153 22.28 -4.80 11.64
C PRO A 153 22.50 -5.26 13.09
N ILE A 154 21.42 -5.33 13.89
CA ILE A 154 21.44 -5.83 15.26
C ILE A 154 21.67 -7.35 15.27
N PHE A 155 21.24 -8.05 14.22
CA PHE A 155 21.26 -9.52 14.10
C PHE A 155 22.27 -10.08 13.06
N GLY A 156 23.05 -9.23 12.39
CA GLY A 156 24.20 -9.61 11.53
C GLY A 156 23.88 -10.21 10.18
N GLY A 157 23.77 -9.39 9.14
CA GLY A 157 24.00 -9.76 7.74
C GLY A 157 22.79 -10.11 6.87
N GLY A 158 22.75 -9.60 5.64
CA GLY A 158 21.77 -9.93 4.58
C GLY A 158 20.76 -8.83 4.26
N ALA A 159 20.78 -7.71 4.96
CA ALA A 159 19.83 -6.60 4.84
C ALA A 159 19.64 -6.03 3.41
N SER A 160 20.71 -5.98 2.62
CA SER A 160 20.67 -5.34 1.28
C SER A 160 19.82 -6.08 0.26
N GLN A 161 19.67 -7.39 0.40
CA GLN A 161 18.95 -8.19 -0.59
C GLN A 161 17.45 -8.24 -0.32
N ILE A 162 17.05 -8.13 0.96
CA ILE A 162 15.65 -8.02 1.37
C ILE A 162 15.12 -6.64 0.96
N TYR A 163 15.90 -5.58 1.22
CA TYR A 163 15.55 -4.21 0.81
C TYR A 163 15.39 -4.09 -0.71
N ASN A 164 16.28 -4.69 -1.51
CA ASN A 164 16.20 -4.66 -2.97
C ASN A 164 15.04 -5.49 -3.55
N ALA A 165 14.45 -6.40 -2.78
CA ALA A 165 13.29 -7.18 -3.21
C ALA A 165 11.97 -6.40 -3.05
N GLU A 166 11.95 -5.37 -2.20
CA GLU A 166 10.74 -4.62 -1.84
C GLU A 166 10.78 -3.14 -2.28
N THR A 167 11.98 -2.59 -2.56
CA THR A 167 12.09 -1.20 -3.01
C THR A 167 11.92 -1.07 -4.51
N THR A 168 10.88 -0.39 -4.89
CA THR A 168 10.39 -0.16 -6.27
C THR A 168 10.95 1.12 -6.90
N GLY A 169 12.20 1.47 -6.66
CA GLY A 169 12.76 2.71 -7.17
C GLY A 169 13.67 2.51 -8.39
N ILE A 170 13.42 3.27 -9.47
CA ILE A 170 14.30 3.39 -10.65
C ILE A 170 15.63 4.07 -10.29
N THR A 171 15.63 4.84 -9.21
CA THR A 171 16.80 5.58 -8.74
C THR A 171 17.20 5.09 -7.35
N HIS A 172 18.21 4.20 -7.29
CA HIS A 172 18.95 4.02 -6.06
C HIS A 172 19.73 5.32 -5.77
N ASP A 173 19.26 6.08 -4.82
CA ASP A 173 20.03 7.22 -4.31
C ASP A 173 21.23 6.65 -3.51
N ARG A 174 22.35 6.47 -4.24
CA ARG A 174 23.63 5.95 -3.69
C ARG A 174 24.30 6.89 -2.68
N PHE A 175 23.60 7.94 -2.25
CA PHE A 175 24.14 8.99 -1.39
C PHE A 175 24.20 8.65 0.10
N LEU A 176 23.74 7.45 0.52
CA LEU A 176 23.77 7.06 1.92
C LEU A 176 24.63 5.82 2.11
N PRO A 177 25.64 5.89 2.99
CA PRO A 177 26.69 4.86 3.09
C PRO A 177 26.24 3.52 3.65
N ARG A 178 25.04 3.43 4.26
CA ARG A 178 24.50 2.19 4.83
C ARG A 178 22.97 2.14 4.65
N ILE A 179 22.45 1.01 4.21
CA ILE A 179 21.02 0.74 4.05
C ILE A 179 20.26 0.94 5.37
N SER A 180 20.87 0.58 6.49
CA SER A 180 20.36 0.80 7.84
C SER A 180 20.11 2.29 8.16
N ASP A 181 20.95 3.21 7.67
CA ASP A 181 20.80 4.65 7.92
C ASP A 181 19.66 5.23 7.06
N VAL A 182 19.44 4.69 5.87
CA VAL A 182 18.27 5.02 5.02
C VAL A 182 17.00 4.60 5.74
N ALA A 183 16.92 3.35 6.18
CA ALA A 183 15.75 2.82 6.87
C ALA A 183 15.41 3.62 8.13
N LYS A 184 16.41 3.98 8.96
CA LYS A 184 16.18 4.81 10.15
C LYS A 184 15.61 6.19 9.83
N ARG A 185 16.05 6.82 8.75
CA ARG A 185 15.54 8.13 8.31
C ARG A 185 14.13 8.04 7.78
N LEU A 186 13.82 7.00 6.98
CA LEU A 186 12.46 6.74 6.52
C LEU A 186 11.51 6.51 7.70
N TRP A 187 11.94 5.73 8.71
CA TRP A 187 11.18 5.55 9.93
C TRP A 187 10.98 6.86 10.70
N ALA A 188 12.01 7.66 10.83
CA ALA A 188 11.92 8.93 11.56
C ALA A 188 10.92 9.88 10.92
N ILE A 189 10.93 10.02 9.57
CA ILE A 189 9.96 10.88 8.88
C ILE A 189 8.55 10.33 8.97
N TYR A 190 8.38 9.02 8.79
CA TYR A 190 7.07 8.35 8.88
C TYR A 190 6.43 8.51 10.26
N LEU A 191 7.20 8.33 11.33
CA LEU A 191 6.74 8.57 12.70
C LEU A 191 6.41 10.05 12.93
N ALA A 192 7.25 10.96 12.42
CA ALA A 192 7.02 12.39 12.55
C ALA A 192 5.73 12.83 11.83
N GLU A 193 5.53 12.37 10.59
CA GLU A 193 4.30 12.64 9.83
C GLU A 193 3.06 12.09 10.55
N THR A 194 3.13 10.85 11.07
CA THR A 194 2.05 10.24 11.82
C THR A 194 1.70 11.08 13.06
N PHE A 195 2.72 11.48 13.83
CA PHE A 195 2.50 12.27 15.05
C PHE A 195 1.93 13.66 14.77
N VAL A 196 2.45 14.35 13.73
CA VAL A 196 1.94 15.66 13.31
C VAL A 196 0.48 15.53 12.88
N LEU A 197 0.15 14.51 12.09
CA LEU A 197 -1.23 14.30 11.63
C LEU A 197 -2.18 13.98 12.78
N ILE A 198 -1.77 13.18 13.78
CA ILE A 198 -2.58 12.93 14.99
C ILE A 198 -2.95 14.26 15.66
N ILE A 199 -1.97 15.15 15.87
CA ILE A 199 -2.21 16.45 16.50
C ILE A 199 -3.16 17.29 15.67
N LEU A 200 -2.96 17.38 14.37
CA LEU A 200 -3.82 18.20 13.49
C LEU A 200 -5.26 17.67 13.45
N LEU A 201 -5.48 16.37 13.39
CA LEU A 201 -6.81 15.79 13.40
C LEU A 201 -7.50 15.95 14.77
N TRP A 202 -6.73 15.83 15.86
CA TRP A 202 -7.25 16.02 17.22
C TRP A 202 -7.62 17.47 17.54
N VAL A 203 -6.89 18.45 17.00
CA VAL A 203 -7.25 19.88 17.09
C VAL A 203 -8.55 20.17 16.29
N GLY A 204 -8.86 19.35 15.30
CA GLY A 204 -10.11 19.39 14.54
C GLY A 204 -11.30 18.75 15.29
N PRO A 205 -12.33 18.31 14.56
CA PRO A 205 -13.55 17.73 15.16
C PRO A 205 -13.37 16.26 15.61
N MET A 206 -12.24 15.61 15.31
CA MET A 206 -12.02 14.21 15.68
C MET A 206 -11.66 14.07 17.16
N ASN A 207 -12.20 13.06 17.83
CA ASN A 207 -11.69 12.65 19.15
C ASN A 207 -10.30 12.03 18.99
N LEU A 208 -9.56 11.91 20.10
CA LEU A 208 -8.17 11.40 20.08
C LEU A 208 -8.07 10.00 19.45
N PHE A 209 -9.02 9.10 19.72
CA PHE A 209 -9.00 7.74 19.19
C PHE A 209 -9.18 7.73 17.67
N ASP A 210 -10.18 8.45 17.16
CA ASP A 210 -10.41 8.59 15.71
C ASP A 210 -9.21 9.27 15.04
N ALA A 211 -8.63 10.32 15.66
CA ALA A 211 -7.43 11.00 15.15
C ALA A 211 -6.23 10.05 15.04
N VAL A 212 -6.00 9.18 16.04
CA VAL A 212 -4.94 8.17 15.99
C VAL A 212 -5.19 7.17 14.87
N CYS A 213 -6.38 6.57 14.80
CA CYS A 213 -6.71 5.57 13.79
C CYS A 213 -6.59 6.13 12.37
N HIS A 214 -7.15 7.33 12.11
CA HIS A 214 -7.08 7.94 10.78
C HIS A 214 -5.67 8.43 10.42
N ALA A 215 -4.88 8.89 11.38
CA ALA A 215 -3.48 9.24 11.10
C ALA A 215 -2.66 8.00 10.70
N LEU A 216 -2.82 6.88 11.39
CA LEU A 216 -2.17 5.62 11.06
C LEU A 216 -2.51 5.16 9.64
N THR A 217 -3.80 5.19 9.30
CA THR A 217 -4.30 4.69 8.01
C THR A 217 -4.11 5.68 6.86
N CYS A 218 -4.03 7.00 7.13
CA CYS A 218 -3.72 8.02 6.14
C CYS A 218 -2.26 7.99 5.70
N ILE A 219 -1.32 8.04 6.67
CA ILE A 219 0.12 8.06 6.37
C ILE A 219 0.57 6.77 5.68
N SER A 220 -0.06 5.65 6.01
CA SER A 220 0.18 4.37 5.32
C SER A 220 -0.46 4.27 3.95
N THR A 221 -1.26 5.26 3.56
CA THR A 221 -2.11 5.23 2.35
C THR A 221 -3.00 4.00 2.28
N GLY A 222 -3.63 3.64 3.42
CA GLY A 222 -4.41 2.40 3.54
C GLY A 222 -5.93 2.59 3.60
N GLY A 223 -6.41 3.73 4.17
CA GLY A 223 -7.79 4.19 4.05
C GLY A 223 -8.84 3.54 4.95
N TYR A 224 -8.46 2.67 5.88
CA TYR A 224 -9.44 2.19 6.86
C TYR A 224 -9.94 3.33 7.74
N SER A 225 -11.25 3.38 7.94
CA SER A 225 -11.93 4.34 8.82
C SER A 225 -12.58 3.64 10.01
N THR A 226 -12.81 4.42 11.07
CA THR A 226 -13.63 4.04 12.23
C THR A 226 -15.11 4.33 12.00
N ARG A 227 -15.47 4.93 10.87
CA ARG A 227 -16.83 5.36 10.50
C ARG A 227 -17.30 4.65 9.23
N ASP A 228 -18.59 4.32 9.18
CA ASP A 228 -19.20 3.65 8.02
C ASP A 228 -19.17 4.53 6.76
N ALA A 229 -19.43 5.82 6.91
CA ALA A 229 -19.36 6.81 5.84
C ALA A 229 -17.94 7.38 5.62
N SER A 230 -16.89 6.70 6.12
CA SER A 230 -15.49 7.14 6.00
C SER A 230 -15.31 8.59 6.51
N ILE A 231 -14.64 9.46 5.75
CA ILE A 231 -14.36 10.84 6.16
C ILE A 231 -15.60 11.74 6.08
N ALA A 232 -16.54 11.40 5.20
CA ALA A 232 -17.82 12.10 5.13
C ALA A 232 -18.56 12.18 6.47
N ALA A 233 -18.38 11.17 7.35
CA ALA A 233 -19.03 11.13 8.68
C ALA A 233 -18.62 12.29 9.62
N PHE A 234 -17.47 12.94 9.37
CA PHE A 234 -16.99 14.03 10.22
C PHE A 234 -17.50 15.41 9.81
N ASP A 235 -18.10 15.54 8.62
CA ASP A 235 -18.70 16.77 8.07
C ASP A 235 -17.83 18.02 8.33
N SER A 236 -16.53 17.93 8.02
CA SER A 236 -15.55 18.95 8.35
C SER A 236 -14.63 19.29 7.19
N ILE A 237 -14.79 20.50 6.65
CA ILE A 237 -13.93 21.05 5.60
C ILE A 237 -12.45 21.01 6.01
N TYR A 238 -12.15 21.34 7.29
CA TYR A 238 -10.80 21.30 7.83
C TYR A 238 -10.20 19.90 7.73
N THR A 239 -10.94 18.87 8.17
CA THR A 239 -10.49 17.49 8.16
C THR A 239 -10.21 16.99 6.74
N GLU A 240 -11.09 17.33 5.79
CA GLU A 240 -10.95 16.94 4.40
C GLU A 240 -9.68 17.52 3.77
N TYR A 241 -9.41 18.82 3.95
CA TYR A 241 -8.19 19.43 3.40
C TYR A 241 -6.90 18.92 4.07
N ILE A 242 -6.91 18.71 5.40
CA ILE A 242 -5.75 18.16 6.11
C ILE A 242 -5.46 16.74 5.61
N LEU A 243 -6.46 15.88 5.52
CA LEU A 243 -6.28 14.52 5.02
C LEU A 243 -5.85 14.51 3.56
N ALA A 244 -6.46 15.34 2.70
CA ALA A 244 -6.03 15.46 1.30
C ALA A 244 -4.55 15.85 1.17
N LEU A 245 -4.08 16.80 1.99
CA LEU A 245 -2.67 17.19 2.03
C LEU A 245 -1.76 16.02 2.44
N PHE A 246 -2.11 15.31 3.53
CA PHE A 246 -1.27 14.20 4.02
C PHE A 246 -1.34 12.95 3.13
N MET A 247 -2.48 12.67 2.48
CA MET A 247 -2.58 11.64 1.44
C MET A 247 -1.67 11.97 0.25
N TYR A 248 -1.65 13.24 -0.19
CA TYR A 248 -0.74 13.69 -1.24
C TYR A 248 0.73 13.52 -0.82
N ILE A 249 1.10 13.92 0.41
CA ILE A 249 2.46 13.73 0.95
C ILE A 249 2.82 12.24 1.02
N GLY A 250 1.93 11.37 1.50
CA GLY A 250 2.09 9.92 1.51
C GLY A 250 2.30 9.30 0.12
N GLY A 251 1.72 9.94 -0.92
CA GLY A 251 1.96 9.60 -2.33
C GLY A 251 3.30 10.04 -2.87
N LEU A 252 4.06 10.90 -2.18
CA LEU A 252 5.40 11.35 -2.58
C LEU A 252 6.50 10.41 -2.12
N ASN A 253 7.69 10.54 -2.74
CA ASN A 253 8.86 9.79 -2.30
C ASN A 253 9.31 10.24 -0.90
N LEU A 254 9.21 9.35 0.10
CA LEU A 254 9.56 9.63 1.50
C LEU A 254 11.00 10.13 1.68
N THR A 255 11.94 9.68 0.84
CA THR A 255 13.33 10.18 0.88
C THR A 255 13.39 11.66 0.49
N LEU A 256 12.63 12.06 -0.53
CA LEU A 256 12.57 13.47 -0.96
C LEU A 256 11.83 14.33 0.06
N VAL A 257 10.76 13.81 0.68
CA VAL A 257 10.07 14.48 1.80
C VAL A 257 11.03 14.69 2.98
N TYR A 258 11.82 13.66 3.34
CA TYR A 258 12.87 13.81 4.36
C TYR A 258 13.84 14.94 4.03
N PHE A 259 14.32 15.03 2.78
CA PHE A 259 15.21 16.12 2.37
C PHE A 259 14.51 17.48 2.39
N ALA A 260 13.23 17.55 2.06
CA ALA A 260 12.47 18.80 2.12
C ALA A 260 12.37 19.34 3.56
N VAL A 261 12.03 18.47 4.52
CA VAL A 261 11.94 18.83 5.94
C VAL A 261 13.31 19.16 6.54
N THR A 262 14.39 18.51 6.09
CA THR A 262 15.77 18.76 6.57
C THR A 262 16.48 19.91 5.86
N GLY A 263 15.76 20.84 5.25
CA GLY A 263 16.29 22.10 4.68
C GLY A 263 16.74 22.03 3.23
N LYS A 264 16.35 21.00 2.48
CA LYS A 264 16.66 20.86 1.03
C LYS A 264 15.40 20.67 0.18
N PRO A 265 14.37 21.55 0.30
CA PRO A 265 13.08 21.36 -0.38
C PRO A 265 13.19 21.37 -1.91
N MET A 266 14.20 22.07 -2.46
CA MET A 266 14.42 22.15 -3.90
C MET A 266 14.66 20.78 -4.56
N ARG A 267 15.10 19.76 -3.79
CA ARG A 267 15.26 18.40 -4.32
C ARG A 267 13.92 17.77 -4.66
N LEU A 268 12.90 18.01 -3.83
CA LEU A 268 11.54 17.55 -4.05
C LEU A 268 10.92 18.23 -5.29
N PHE A 269 11.01 19.57 -5.36
CA PHE A 269 10.40 20.33 -6.45
C PHE A 269 11.12 20.18 -7.79
N LYS A 270 12.40 19.83 -7.82
CA LYS A 270 13.17 19.59 -9.06
C LYS A 270 13.02 18.16 -9.59
N ASP A 271 12.52 17.22 -8.79
CA ASP A 271 12.35 15.84 -9.20
C ASP A 271 11.28 15.70 -10.28
N GLU A 272 11.60 15.02 -11.38
CA GLU A 272 10.70 14.89 -12.52
C GLU A 272 9.46 14.02 -12.19
N GLU A 273 9.63 12.99 -11.37
CA GLU A 273 8.52 12.14 -10.95
C GLU A 273 7.53 12.91 -10.07
N THR A 274 8.04 13.67 -9.09
CA THR A 274 7.22 14.51 -8.21
C THR A 274 6.44 15.56 -9.02
N ARG A 275 7.08 16.20 -9.99
CA ARG A 275 6.40 17.17 -10.87
C ARG A 275 5.32 16.50 -11.72
N PHE A 276 5.62 15.35 -12.30
CA PHE A 276 4.66 14.61 -13.09
C PHE A 276 3.45 14.23 -12.24
N PHE A 277 3.67 13.65 -11.05
CA PHE A 277 2.59 13.27 -10.14
C PHE A 277 1.74 14.48 -9.73
N THR A 278 2.37 15.60 -9.37
CA THR A 278 1.66 16.84 -9.00
C THR A 278 0.80 17.36 -10.15
N ILE A 279 1.35 17.44 -11.37
CA ILE A 279 0.61 17.89 -12.56
C ILE A 279 -0.55 16.93 -12.87
N PHE A 280 -0.32 15.63 -12.72
CA PHE A 280 -1.33 14.60 -12.97
C PHE A 280 -2.51 14.74 -11.98
N ILE A 281 -2.24 14.87 -10.67
CA ILE A 281 -3.25 15.07 -9.63
C ILE A 281 -4.01 16.40 -9.86
N LEU A 282 -3.30 17.51 -10.08
CA LEU A 282 -3.95 18.81 -10.32
C LEU A 282 -4.78 18.81 -11.61
N GLY A 283 -4.27 18.24 -12.68
CA GLY A 283 -5.00 18.11 -13.94
C GLY A 283 -6.27 17.28 -13.81
N ALA A 284 -6.18 16.12 -13.13
CA ALA A 284 -7.34 15.27 -12.85
C ALA A 284 -8.36 16.00 -11.95
N THR A 285 -7.89 16.76 -10.94
CA THR A 285 -8.76 17.58 -10.08
C THR A 285 -9.54 18.63 -10.88
N VAL A 286 -8.86 19.36 -11.75
CA VAL A 286 -9.51 20.37 -12.60
C VAL A 286 -10.56 19.75 -13.50
N ILE A 287 -10.21 18.65 -14.18
CA ILE A 287 -11.15 17.94 -15.07
C ILE A 287 -12.36 17.42 -14.28
N THR A 288 -12.14 16.80 -13.12
CA THR A 288 -13.23 16.31 -12.26
C THR A 288 -14.08 17.45 -11.74
N THR A 289 -13.47 18.56 -11.29
CA THR A 289 -14.23 19.74 -10.83
C THR A 289 -15.15 20.28 -11.91
N ILE A 290 -14.65 20.43 -13.15
CA ILE A 290 -15.47 20.86 -14.30
C ILE A 290 -16.62 19.87 -14.53
N TRP A 291 -16.33 18.57 -14.51
CA TRP A 291 -17.32 17.53 -14.74
C TRP A 291 -18.48 17.56 -13.73
N ILE A 292 -18.16 17.54 -12.43
CA ILE A 292 -19.20 17.56 -11.36
C ILE A 292 -19.93 18.90 -11.28
N SER A 293 -19.26 20.03 -11.65
CA SER A 293 -19.92 21.33 -11.74
C SER A 293 -20.94 21.38 -12.88
N LEU A 294 -20.67 20.73 -14.02
CA LEU A 294 -21.62 20.64 -15.14
C LEU A 294 -22.82 19.74 -14.79
N GLN A 295 -22.66 18.78 -13.92
CA GLN A 295 -23.74 17.93 -13.42
C GLN A 295 -24.58 18.60 -12.31
N GLY A 296 -24.05 19.66 -11.69
CA GLY A 296 -24.75 20.36 -10.61
C GLY A 296 -24.77 19.56 -9.28
N GLU A 297 -23.78 18.71 -9.05
CA GLU A 297 -23.70 17.83 -7.87
C GLU A 297 -23.64 18.61 -6.56
N TYR A 298 -22.90 19.71 -6.53
CA TYR A 298 -22.77 20.55 -5.35
C TYR A 298 -23.16 22.00 -5.67
N PRO A 299 -23.84 22.71 -4.72
CA PRO A 299 -24.33 24.07 -4.96
C PRO A 299 -23.23 25.12 -5.02
N THR A 300 -22.03 24.84 -4.48
CA THR A 300 -20.91 25.78 -4.42
C THR A 300 -19.71 25.32 -5.22
N LEU A 301 -19.01 26.27 -5.83
CA LEU A 301 -17.75 25.95 -6.55
C LEU A 301 -16.70 25.38 -5.58
N GLU A 302 -16.66 25.88 -4.33
CA GLU A 302 -15.75 25.35 -3.30
C GLU A 302 -16.04 23.87 -3.03
N GLY A 303 -17.32 23.49 -2.86
CA GLY A 303 -17.72 22.10 -2.67
C GLY A 303 -17.29 21.20 -3.84
N ASN A 304 -17.49 21.65 -5.09
CA ASN A 304 -17.04 20.93 -6.27
C ASN A 304 -15.50 20.73 -6.27
N ILE A 305 -14.73 21.80 -5.98
CA ILE A 305 -13.25 21.70 -5.92
C ILE A 305 -12.80 20.77 -4.81
N ARG A 306 -13.38 20.89 -3.61
CA ARG A 306 -12.98 20.15 -2.43
C ARG A 306 -13.22 18.65 -2.58
N HIS A 307 -14.43 18.24 -2.97
CA HIS A 307 -14.72 16.82 -3.19
C HIS A 307 -13.95 16.25 -4.38
N ALA A 308 -13.79 17.00 -5.49
CA ALA A 308 -12.95 16.59 -6.61
C ALA A 308 -11.50 16.38 -6.19
N LEU A 309 -10.91 17.33 -5.44
CA LEU A 309 -9.53 17.25 -4.94
C LEU A 309 -9.38 16.04 -4.01
N PHE A 310 -10.31 15.85 -3.08
CA PHE A 310 -10.25 14.75 -2.12
C PHE A 310 -10.28 13.40 -2.82
N GLU A 311 -11.28 13.16 -3.69
CA GLU A 311 -11.44 11.87 -4.38
C GLU A 311 -10.31 11.61 -5.39
N VAL A 312 -9.80 12.63 -6.08
CA VAL A 312 -8.64 12.49 -6.97
C VAL A 312 -7.37 12.16 -6.18
N VAL A 313 -7.13 12.83 -5.05
CA VAL A 313 -5.95 12.58 -4.23
C VAL A 313 -6.04 11.21 -3.55
N THR A 314 -7.20 10.83 -3.02
CA THR A 314 -7.36 9.54 -2.34
C THR A 314 -7.14 8.36 -3.29
N LEU A 315 -7.65 8.43 -4.52
CA LEU A 315 -7.44 7.40 -5.54
C LEU A 315 -6.02 7.43 -6.12
N GLY A 316 -5.48 8.62 -6.38
CA GLY A 316 -4.14 8.79 -6.94
C GLY A 316 -3.00 8.52 -5.96
N SER A 317 -3.25 8.56 -4.65
CA SER A 317 -2.31 8.14 -3.60
C SER A 317 -2.53 6.71 -3.14
N SER A 318 -3.53 6.00 -3.66
CA SER A 318 -4.00 4.68 -3.19
C SER A 318 -4.46 4.65 -1.72
N THR A 319 -4.96 5.75 -1.18
CA THR A 319 -5.41 5.78 0.22
C THR A 319 -6.79 5.15 0.38
N GLY A 320 -7.76 5.52 -0.46
CA GLY A 320 -9.09 4.90 -0.46
C GLY A 320 -10.10 5.46 0.54
N TYR A 321 -9.86 6.63 1.14
CA TYR A 321 -10.90 7.35 1.88
C TYR A 321 -11.95 7.93 0.94
N SER A 322 -13.16 8.18 1.47
CA SER A 322 -14.26 8.77 0.72
C SER A 322 -14.93 9.91 1.47
N THR A 323 -15.23 10.98 0.74
CA THR A 323 -16.10 12.10 1.18
C THR A 323 -17.36 12.21 0.34
N ALA A 324 -17.46 11.42 -0.73
CA ALA A 324 -18.56 11.45 -1.67
C ALA A 324 -18.82 10.05 -2.27
N GLU A 325 -20.03 9.82 -2.71
CA GLU A 325 -20.38 8.58 -3.43
C GLU A 325 -20.00 8.69 -4.90
N ILE A 326 -18.74 8.34 -5.22
CA ILE A 326 -18.16 8.47 -6.57
C ILE A 326 -18.91 7.69 -7.64
N THR A 327 -19.71 6.69 -7.25
CA THR A 327 -20.54 5.93 -8.19
C THR A 327 -21.58 6.83 -8.87
N LEU A 328 -22.07 7.87 -8.19
CA LEU A 328 -23.04 8.83 -8.72
C LEU A 328 -22.44 9.81 -9.73
N TRP A 329 -21.12 10.03 -9.72
CA TRP A 329 -20.47 10.98 -10.64
C TRP A 329 -20.39 10.46 -12.09
N GLY A 330 -20.83 9.23 -12.34
CA GLY A 330 -21.05 8.66 -13.65
C GLY A 330 -19.80 8.12 -14.35
N PRO A 331 -19.99 7.50 -15.53
CA PRO A 331 -18.95 6.72 -16.22
C PRO A 331 -17.70 7.52 -16.61
N PHE A 332 -17.81 8.81 -16.87
CA PHE A 332 -16.65 9.65 -17.19
C PHE A 332 -15.68 9.72 -16.01
N PHE A 333 -16.19 9.96 -14.80
CA PHE A 333 -15.33 9.96 -13.60
C PHE A 333 -14.79 8.56 -13.31
N TRP A 334 -15.55 7.49 -13.55
CA TRP A 334 -15.06 6.12 -13.33
C TRP A 334 -13.80 5.82 -14.16
N MET A 335 -13.72 6.33 -15.39
CA MET A 335 -12.50 6.20 -16.21
C MET A 335 -11.31 6.97 -15.61
N ILE A 336 -11.56 8.17 -15.08
CA ILE A 336 -10.53 8.95 -14.36
C ILE A 336 -10.09 8.18 -13.11
N ALA A 337 -11.03 7.65 -12.34
CA ALA A 337 -10.75 6.86 -11.14
C ALA A 337 -9.88 5.63 -11.44
N LEU A 338 -10.21 4.87 -12.48
CA LEU A 338 -9.40 3.73 -12.94
C LEU A 338 -7.98 4.17 -13.34
N LEU A 339 -7.83 5.30 -14.04
CA LEU A 339 -6.53 5.82 -14.44
C LEU A 339 -5.70 6.26 -13.22
N LEU A 340 -6.34 6.91 -12.23
CA LEU A 340 -5.71 7.30 -10.97
C LEU A 340 -5.23 6.09 -10.19
N MET A 341 -6.08 5.07 -10.01
CA MET A 341 -5.71 3.80 -9.36
C MET A 341 -4.59 3.06 -10.12
N PHE A 342 -4.54 3.16 -11.45
CA PHE A 342 -3.52 2.52 -12.27
C PHE A 342 -2.14 3.17 -12.11
N VAL A 343 -2.07 4.51 -12.18
CA VAL A 343 -0.79 5.26 -12.13
C VAL A 343 -0.24 5.30 -10.72
N ASN A 344 -1.05 5.72 -9.75
CA ASN A 344 -0.72 5.89 -8.35
C ASN A 344 0.48 6.80 -8.04
N GLY A 345 0.93 6.78 -6.75
CA GLY A 345 1.98 7.67 -6.24
C GLY A 345 3.38 7.40 -6.76
N CYS A 346 4.32 8.18 -6.25
CA CYS A 346 5.73 8.12 -6.62
C CYS A 346 6.43 6.85 -6.11
N ALA A 347 7.50 6.46 -6.77
CA ALA A 347 8.38 5.40 -6.30
C ALA A 347 9.02 5.79 -4.94
N GLY A 348 9.03 4.84 -3.98
CA GLY A 348 9.49 5.10 -2.62
C GLY A 348 8.48 5.87 -1.74
N SER A 349 7.21 5.95 -2.15
CA SER A 349 6.05 6.33 -1.34
C SER A 349 5.44 5.11 -0.66
N THR A 350 4.50 5.33 0.27
CA THR A 350 3.71 4.27 0.91
C THR A 350 2.63 3.69 0.00
N SER A 351 2.26 4.39 -1.10
CA SER A 351 1.21 3.97 -2.04
C SER A 351 1.53 2.68 -2.79
N GLY A 352 0.52 2.01 -3.33
CA GLY A 352 0.62 0.86 -4.22
C GLY A 352 0.81 1.24 -5.70
N GLY A 353 0.31 0.39 -6.59
CA GLY A 353 0.16 0.64 -8.03
C GLY A 353 1.40 0.53 -8.88
N LEU A 354 1.26 0.94 -10.15
CA LEU A 354 2.32 0.92 -11.16
C LEU A 354 3.49 1.84 -10.81
N LYS A 355 3.24 2.90 -10.08
CA LYS A 355 4.11 4.03 -9.75
C LYS A 355 4.28 5.06 -10.88
N ALA A 356 4.18 6.33 -10.49
CA ALA A 356 4.29 7.48 -11.42
C ALA A 356 5.59 7.46 -12.24
N SER A 357 6.72 7.03 -11.65
CA SER A 357 8.00 6.92 -12.37
C SER A 357 7.97 5.95 -13.54
N ARG A 358 7.35 4.77 -13.36
CA ARG A 358 7.25 3.78 -14.44
C ARG A 358 6.35 4.29 -15.57
N PHE A 359 5.23 4.91 -15.21
CA PHE A 359 4.32 5.53 -16.19
C PHE A 359 4.99 6.67 -16.95
N LEU A 360 5.77 7.51 -16.27
CA LEU A 360 6.55 8.57 -16.91
C LEU A 360 7.60 8.01 -17.89
N VAL A 361 8.28 6.90 -17.52
CA VAL A 361 9.21 6.21 -18.42
C VAL A 361 8.50 5.66 -19.65
N LEU A 362 7.28 5.10 -19.50
CA LEU A 362 6.47 4.65 -20.63
C LEU A 362 6.16 5.78 -21.60
N ILE A 363 5.70 6.93 -21.09
CA ILE A 363 5.39 8.11 -21.93
C ILE A 363 6.65 8.58 -22.66
N LYS A 364 7.78 8.70 -21.97
CA LYS A 364 9.05 9.12 -22.58
C LYS A 364 9.55 8.14 -23.64
N ASN A 365 9.42 6.83 -23.36
CA ASN A 365 9.80 5.80 -24.32
C ASN A 365 8.90 5.83 -25.56
N LEU A 366 7.57 5.96 -25.38
CA LEU A 366 6.63 6.10 -26.48
C LEU A 366 6.95 7.30 -27.35
N TYR A 367 7.24 8.46 -26.75
CA TYR A 367 7.64 9.65 -27.49
C TYR A 367 8.95 9.45 -28.26
N ASN A 368 9.90 8.73 -27.68
CA ASN A 368 11.16 8.39 -28.35
C ASN A 368 10.94 7.44 -29.54
N GLU A 369 10.03 6.49 -29.43
CA GLU A 369 9.68 5.58 -30.54
C GLU A 369 9.03 6.33 -31.70
N PHE A 370 8.14 7.30 -31.44
CA PHE A 370 7.63 8.19 -32.51
C PHE A 370 8.74 8.97 -33.20
N LYS A 371 9.72 9.50 -32.46
CA LYS A 371 10.87 10.19 -33.06
C LYS A 371 11.71 9.27 -33.96
N LYS A 372 11.92 8.02 -33.54
CA LYS A 372 12.67 7.03 -34.32
C LYS A 372 11.93 6.62 -35.61
N GLN A 373 10.59 6.57 -35.59
CA GLN A 373 9.83 6.31 -36.82
C GLN A 373 10.03 7.41 -37.87
N ILE A 374 10.19 8.66 -37.43
CA ILE A 374 10.46 9.78 -38.34
C ILE A 374 11.94 9.87 -38.72
N HIS A 375 12.83 9.59 -37.74
CA HIS A 375 14.28 9.67 -37.91
C HIS A 375 14.94 8.37 -37.41
N PRO A 376 15.04 7.31 -38.25
CA PRO A 376 15.46 5.95 -37.83
C PRO A 376 16.85 5.88 -37.19
N HIS A 377 17.76 6.78 -37.57
CA HIS A 377 19.14 6.81 -37.05
C HIS A 377 19.32 7.67 -35.80
N LEU A 378 18.22 8.25 -35.25
CA LEU A 378 18.30 9.08 -34.06
C LEU A 378 18.51 8.25 -32.80
N LEU A 379 19.56 8.56 -32.04
CA LEU A 379 19.79 7.97 -30.72
C LEU A 379 18.93 8.73 -29.70
N THR A 380 17.91 8.06 -29.15
CA THR A 380 16.94 8.65 -28.21
C THR A 380 16.98 7.88 -26.88
N PRO A 381 17.93 8.19 -25.98
CA PRO A 381 17.95 7.59 -24.67
C PRO A 381 16.77 8.11 -23.81
N VAL A 382 16.20 7.24 -23.00
CA VAL A 382 15.22 7.65 -21.98
C VAL A 382 15.98 8.27 -20.81
N LEU A 383 15.68 9.54 -20.51
CA LEU A 383 16.29 10.28 -19.41
C LEU A 383 15.32 10.40 -18.23
N MET A 384 15.81 10.19 -17.00
CA MET A 384 15.12 10.48 -15.74
C MET A 384 16.02 11.33 -14.84
N ASN A 385 15.54 12.50 -14.43
CA ASN A 385 16.33 13.49 -13.67
C ASN A 385 17.70 13.78 -14.32
N GLY A 386 17.72 13.93 -15.65
CA GLY A 386 18.95 14.17 -16.42
C GLY A 386 19.89 12.98 -16.56
N ARG A 387 19.53 11.80 -16.03
CA ARG A 387 20.33 10.57 -16.14
C ARG A 387 19.73 9.61 -17.15
N GLN A 388 20.59 9.02 -17.98
CA GLN A 388 20.18 8.01 -18.95
C GLN A 388 19.85 6.68 -18.25
N LEU A 389 18.67 6.13 -18.55
CA LEU A 389 18.30 4.78 -18.14
C LEU A 389 18.92 3.76 -19.10
N SER A 390 19.39 2.64 -18.55
CA SER A 390 19.85 1.54 -19.40
C SER A 390 18.67 0.89 -20.14
N VAL A 391 18.92 0.41 -21.35
CA VAL A 391 17.90 -0.28 -22.17
C VAL A 391 17.28 -1.46 -21.42
N SER A 392 18.08 -2.20 -20.63
CA SER A 392 17.59 -3.30 -19.81
C SER A 392 16.55 -2.85 -18.76
N VAL A 393 16.76 -1.70 -18.12
CA VAL A 393 15.79 -1.14 -17.16
C VAL A 393 14.50 -0.74 -17.87
N VAL A 394 14.57 -0.10 -19.04
CA VAL A 394 13.38 0.26 -19.82
C VAL A 394 12.58 -0.98 -20.21
N HIS A 395 13.25 -2.04 -20.70
CA HIS A 395 12.59 -3.31 -21.03
C HIS A 395 11.96 -3.99 -19.80
N GLN A 396 12.60 -3.95 -18.63
CA GLN A 396 12.01 -4.48 -17.39
C GLN A 396 10.75 -3.72 -17.00
N ILE A 397 10.72 -2.38 -17.15
CA ILE A 397 9.54 -1.56 -16.89
C ILE A 397 8.41 -1.92 -17.87
N LEU A 398 8.70 -2.02 -19.16
CA LEU A 398 7.72 -2.43 -20.17
C LEU A 398 7.12 -3.80 -19.83
N ALA A 399 7.96 -4.79 -19.54
CA ALA A 399 7.51 -6.13 -19.15
C ALA A 399 6.66 -6.11 -17.88
N PHE A 400 7.03 -5.28 -16.88
CA PHE A 400 6.25 -5.11 -15.67
C PHE A 400 4.86 -4.54 -15.99
N CYS A 401 4.78 -3.51 -16.82
CA CYS A 401 3.51 -2.87 -17.18
C CYS A 401 2.58 -3.83 -17.92
N VAL A 402 3.11 -4.62 -18.86
CA VAL A 402 2.33 -5.64 -19.57
C VAL A 402 1.79 -6.67 -18.58
N LEU A 403 2.62 -7.16 -17.66
CA LEU A 403 2.22 -8.14 -16.66
C LEU A 403 1.20 -7.57 -15.67
N TYR A 404 1.38 -6.30 -15.27
CA TYR A 404 0.47 -5.59 -14.38
C TYR A 404 -0.94 -5.44 -15.00
N VAL A 405 -1.01 -5.01 -16.27
CA VAL A 405 -2.26 -4.89 -17.01
C VAL A 405 -2.90 -6.27 -17.20
N ALA A 406 -2.11 -7.28 -17.59
CA ALA A 406 -2.60 -8.64 -17.76
C ALA A 406 -3.20 -9.19 -16.45
N LEU A 407 -2.57 -8.91 -15.30
CA LEU A 407 -3.07 -9.35 -14.00
C LEU A 407 -4.42 -8.70 -13.65
N ILE A 408 -4.61 -7.41 -13.96
CA ILE A 408 -5.89 -6.73 -13.76
C ILE A 408 -6.97 -7.37 -14.64
N PHE A 409 -6.71 -7.56 -15.94
CA PHE A 409 -7.70 -8.12 -16.85
C PHE A 409 -8.04 -9.58 -16.53
N VAL A 410 -7.02 -10.42 -16.28
CA VAL A 410 -7.26 -11.83 -15.90
C VAL A 410 -7.98 -11.88 -14.53
N GLY A 411 -7.59 -11.05 -13.57
CA GLY A 411 -8.28 -10.96 -12.29
C GLY A 411 -9.74 -10.56 -12.46
N ALA A 412 -10.03 -9.54 -13.26
CA ALA A 412 -11.39 -9.12 -13.55
C ALA A 412 -12.23 -10.22 -14.23
N MET A 413 -11.65 -10.91 -15.23
CA MET A 413 -12.32 -12.04 -15.89
C MET A 413 -12.68 -13.16 -14.90
N LEU A 414 -11.75 -13.50 -13.99
CA LEU A 414 -12.00 -14.52 -12.97
C LEU A 414 -13.06 -14.08 -11.96
N LEU A 415 -13.09 -12.79 -11.57
CA LEU A 415 -14.13 -12.25 -10.69
C LEU A 415 -15.53 -12.33 -11.31
N MET A 416 -15.64 -12.19 -12.63
CA MET A 416 -16.93 -12.32 -13.34
C MET A 416 -17.51 -13.74 -13.28
N LEU A 417 -16.71 -14.77 -12.95
CA LEU A 417 -17.23 -16.13 -12.77
C LEU A 417 -18.20 -16.26 -11.58
N ASP A 418 -18.11 -15.35 -10.60
CA ASP A 418 -19.05 -15.26 -9.46
C ASP A 418 -20.26 -14.35 -9.78
N ASN A 419 -20.58 -14.12 -11.07
CA ASN A 419 -21.66 -13.27 -11.55
C ASN A 419 -21.56 -11.78 -11.18
N ASN A 420 -20.36 -11.29 -10.89
CA ASN A 420 -20.11 -9.88 -10.63
C ASN A 420 -20.22 -9.05 -11.92
N GLY A 421 -20.76 -7.83 -11.82
CA GLY A 421 -20.87 -6.92 -12.95
C GLY A 421 -19.51 -6.53 -13.55
N PHE A 422 -19.47 -6.19 -14.86
CA PHE A 422 -18.22 -5.83 -15.57
C PHE A 422 -17.46 -4.67 -14.88
N VAL A 423 -18.17 -3.57 -14.58
CA VAL A 423 -17.55 -2.37 -13.95
C VAL A 423 -17.04 -2.70 -12.56
N SER A 424 -17.84 -3.42 -11.76
CA SER A 424 -17.45 -3.84 -10.41
C SER A 424 -16.23 -4.75 -10.44
N SER A 425 -16.18 -5.72 -11.36
CA SER A 425 -15.05 -6.66 -11.48
C SER A 425 -13.76 -5.99 -11.92
N ILE A 426 -13.79 -5.11 -12.93
CA ILE A 426 -12.57 -4.45 -13.42
C ILE A 426 -12.05 -3.42 -12.41
N SER A 427 -12.95 -2.68 -11.75
CA SER A 427 -12.57 -1.67 -10.77
C SER A 427 -11.96 -2.30 -9.52
N ILE A 428 -12.59 -3.36 -8.97
CA ILE A 428 -12.06 -4.01 -7.77
C ILE A 428 -10.77 -4.80 -8.07
N ALA A 429 -10.63 -5.40 -9.26
CA ALA A 429 -9.38 -6.02 -9.68
C ALA A 429 -8.25 -4.98 -9.81
N CYS A 430 -8.53 -3.83 -10.44
CA CYS A 430 -7.60 -2.71 -10.52
C CYS A 430 -7.24 -2.20 -9.12
N SER A 431 -8.23 -1.98 -8.26
CA SER A 431 -8.04 -1.55 -6.87
C SER A 431 -7.22 -2.55 -6.07
N ALA A 432 -7.48 -3.85 -6.19
CA ALA A 432 -6.72 -4.88 -5.48
C ALA A 432 -5.25 -4.96 -5.93
N VAL A 433 -4.99 -4.90 -7.24
CA VAL A 433 -3.61 -4.93 -7.77
C VAL A 433 -2.87 -3.61 -7.49
N SER A 434 -3.58 -2.48 -7.45
CA SER A 434 -3.01 -1.17 -7.13
C SER A 434 -2.97 -0.87 -5.63
N ASN A 435 -3.59 -1.71 -4.80
CA ASN A 435 -3.76 -1.52 -3.35
C ASN A 435 -4.43 -0.17 -3.02
N SER A 436 -5.52 0.17 -3.71
CA SER A 436 -6.22 1.45 -3.57
C SER A 436 -7.49 1.38 -2.70
N GLY A 437 -8.04 0.18 -2.47
CA GLY A 437 -9.15 -0.11 -1.55
C GLY A 437 -10.52 -0.15 -2.22
N PRO A 438 -11.14 0.99 -2.55
CA PRO A 438 -12.51 0.99 -3.05
C PRO A 438 -12.60 0.46 -4.50
N GLY A 439 -13.70 -0.25 -4.78
CA GLY A 439 -14.14 -0.52 -6.14
C GLY A 439 -15.10 0.57 -6.63
N ILE A 440 -15.80 0.28 -7.74
CA ILE A 440 -16.89 1.09 -8.28
C ILE A 440 -18.12 0.21 -8.35
N GLY A 441 -19.31 0.75 -8.07
CA GLY A 441 -20.55 0.02 -8.07
C GLY A 441 -20.72 -0.85 -6.82
N GLU A 442 -20.95 -2.15 -6.97
CA GLU A 442 -21.25 -3.08 -5.87
C GLU A 442 -20.16 -3.15 -4.80
N TYR A 443 -18.91 -2.91 -5.18
CA TYR A 443 -17.73 -2.99 -4.29
C TYR A 443 -17.19 -1.62 -3.87
N ALA A 444 -17.99 -0.55 -3.98
CA ALA A 444 -17.57 0.79 -3.59
C ALA A 444 -17.26 0.89 -2.09
N ASN A 445 -18.10 0.29 -1.24
CA ASN A 445 -17.99 0.41 0.21
C ASN A 445 -17.49 -0.86 0.91
N SER A 446 -17.89 -2.05 0.42
CA SER A 446 -17.54 -3.32 1.06
C SER A 446 -17.54 -4.49 0.06
N VAL A 447 -16.69 -5.46 0.32
CA VAL A 447 -16.55 -6.71 -0.44
C VAL A 447 -17.29 -7.87 0.26
N ALA A 448 -18.12 -7.57 1.27
CA ALA A 448 -18.83 -8.59 2.05
C ALA A 448 -19.69 -9.51 1.19
N GLY A 449 -20.38 -8.96 0.16
CA GLY A 449 -21.24 -9.70 -0.76
C GLY A 449 -20.51 -10.58 -1.79
N ALA A 450 -19.18 -10.48 -1.90
CA ALA A 450 -18.41 -11.29 -2.84
C ALA A 450 -18.37 -12.76 -2.42
N GLY A 451 -18.37 -13.66 -3.40
CA GLY A 451 -18.22 -15.10 -3.20
C GLY A 451 -16.85 -15.45 -2.58
N GLY A 452 -16.75 -16.64 -1.98
CA GLY A 452 -15.51 -17.10 -1.36
C GLY A 452 -14.34 -17.18 -2.37
N PHE A 453 -14.61 -17.57 -3.61
CA PHE A 453 -13.61 -17.58 -4.67
C PHE A 453 -13.11 -16.17 -4.98
N SER A 454 -14.02 -15.20 -5.15
CA SER A 454 -13.67 -13.79 -5.40
C SER A 454 -12.83 -13.20 -4.27
N LYS A 455 -13.18 -13.45 -2.99
CA LYS A 455 -12.40 -13.00 -1.83
C LYS A 455 -10.99 -13.59 -1.82
N GLY A 456 -10.86 -14.89 -2.09
CA GLY A 456 -9.55 -15.56 -2.18
C GLY A 456 -8.69 -15.01 -3.32
N LEU A 457 -9.29 -14.77 -4.49
CA LEU A 457 -8.62 -14.16 -5.64
C LEU A 457 -8.16 -12.72 -5.33
N LEU A 458 -9.01 -11.91 -4.69
CA LEU A 458 -8.65 -10.56 -4.28
C LEU A 458 -7.49 -10.54 -3.28
N CYS A 459 -7.45 -11.48 -2.32
CA CYS A 459 -6.30 -11.64 -1.43
C CYS A 459 -5.00 -11.87 -2.20
N PHE A 460 -5.04 -12.73 -3.23
CA PHE A 460 -3.89 -12.96 -4.10
C PHE A 460 -3.49 -11.71 -4.89
N LEU A 461 -4.46 -10.99 -5.48
CA LEU A 461 -4.20 -9.77 -6.25
C LEU A 461 -3.61 -8.66 -5.38
N MET A 462 -4.13 -8.45 -4.16
CA MET A 462 -3.60 -7.49 -3.18
C MET A 462 -2.15 -7.80 -2.80
N LEU A 463 -1.83 -9.07 -2.54
CA LEU A 463 -0.49 -9.51 -2.22
C LEU A 463 0.46 -9.34 -3.43
N ALA A 464 0.01 -9.72 -4.63
CA ALA A 464 0.80 -9.59 -5.85
C ALA A 464 1.10 -8.12 -6.18
N GLY A 465 0.13 -7.23 -6.00
CA GLY A 465 0.30 -5.78 -6.16
C GLY A 465 1.33 -5.22 -5.19
N ARG A 466 1.20 -5.52 -3.90
CA ARG A 466 2.07 -4.98 -2.84
C ARG A 466 3.52 -5.43 -2.93
N LEU A 467 3.75 -6.72 -3.22
CA LEU A 467 5.09 -7.31 -3.28
C LEU A 467 5.77 -7.16 -4.63
N GLU A 468 5.24 -6.32 -5.49
CA GLU A 468 5.55 -6.30 -6.91
C GLU A 468 5.24 -7.62 -7.63
N VAL A 469 4.51 -7.50 -8.71
CA VAL A 469 3.97 -8.63 -9.48
C VAL A 469 5.05 -9.67 -9.82
N PHE A 470 6.28 -9.22 -10.14
CA PHE A 470 7.40 -10.13 -10.47
C PHE A 470 7.83 -10.99 -9.28
N THR A 471 7.73 -10.50 -8.05
CA THR A 471 8.12 -11.26 -6.86
C THR A 471 7.19 -12.45 -6.64
N VAL A 472 5.88 -12.20 -6.66
CA VAL A 472 4.88 -13.25 -6.38
C VAL A 472 4.76 -14.22 -7.56
N ILE A 473 4.60 -13.71 -8.78
CA ILE A 473 4.50 -14.57 -9.97
C ILE A 473 5.81 -15.33 -10.23
N GLY A 474 6.96 -14.69 -9.97
CA GLY A 474 8.25 -15.35 -10.07
C GLY A 474 8.36 -16.62 -9.23
N ILE A 475 7.86 -16.59 -7.98
CA ILE A 475 7.84 -17.76 -7.08
C ILE A 475 6.95 -18.90 -7.64
N LEU A 476 5.88 -18.56 -8.36
CA LEU A 476 4.99 -19.54 -8.98
C LEU A 476 5.58 -20.19 -10.25
N THR A 477 6.65 -19.64 -10.82
CA THR A 477 7.25 -20.19 -12.04
C THR A 477 8.10 -21.42 -11.74
N PRO A 478 8.10 -22.46 -12.60
CA PRO A 478 8.97 -23.63 -12.45
C PRO A 478 10.46 -23.28 -12.43
N HIS A 479 10.87 -22.20 -13.10
CA HIS A 479 12.27 -21.73 -13.14
C HIS A 479 12.79 -21.26 -11.77
N PHE A 480 11.90 -20.80 -10.89
CA PHE A 480 12.27 -20.41 -9.53
C PHE A 480 12.77 -21.61 -8.72
N TRP A 481 12.16 -22.80 -8.90
CA TRP A 481 12.43 -24.01 -8.14
C TRP A 481 13.49 -24.92 -8.79
N LYS A 482 13.73 -24.77 -10.10
CA LYS A 482 14.79 -25.51 -10.78
C LYS A 482 16.17 -25.11 -10.25
N ARG A 483 17.01 -26.14 -9.98
CA ARG A 483 18.40 -26.00 -9.50
C ARG A 483 19.32 -25.40 -10.56
#